data_deac6d877f30c44e39f140225777d01b
#
_entry.id   deac6d877f30c44e39f140225777d01b
#
_cell.length_a   1.000
_cell.length_b   1.000
_cell.length_c   1.000
_cell.angle_alpha   90.00
_cell.angle_beta   90.00
_cell.angle_gamma   90.00
#
_symmetry.space_group_name_H-M   'P 1'
#
loop_
_entity.id
_entity.type
_entity.pdbx_description
1 polymer ?
#
loop_
_entity_poly.entity_id
_entity_poly.type
_entity_poly.pdbx_seq_one_letter_code
_entity_poly.pdbx_strand_id
1 'polypeptide(L)'
;PTADCVILGTARLNGVLETNYDDRYIRVQSGRTNLSVTGAVEEMDFFYAPDPSSQLACAIAGNIAMNSGGAHCLKYGVTTNNLMGVTMVMMDGTVVEIGGGHLDAGGLDLLGVICGSEGQLGVVTEATLRILPKPEGARPVLMGYDSSEVAGQVVTDIIQAGVLPVAIEFMDRPCIEATEN
;
A
#
# COMPACT_ATOMS: atom_id res chain seq x y z
N PRO A 1 -2.64 9.02 22.70
CA PRO A 1 -3.40 8.17 23.62
C PRO A 1 -3.72 8.94 24.88
N THR A 2 -4.95 8.80 25.36
CA THR A 2 -5.37 9.33 26.67
C THR A 2 -5.17 8.26 27.74
N ALA A 3 -5.25 8.64 29.04
CA ALA A 3 -5.04 7.70 30.14
C ALA A 3 -6.02 6.51 30.15
N ASP A 4 -7.17 6.66 29.48
CA ASP A 4 -8.25 5.66 29.42
C ASP A 4 -8.25 4.83 28.11
N CYS A 5 -7.16 4.90 27.30
CA CYS A 5 -7.04 4.16 26.06
C CYS A 5 -6.45 2.77 26.27
N VAL A 6 -6.95 1.80 25.50
CA VAL A 6 -6.33 0.49 25.34
C VAL A 6 -5.54 0.49 24.03
N ILE A 7 -4.26 0.09 24.10
CA ILE A 7 -3.42 -0.09 22.92
C ILE A 7 -3.50 -1.55 22.49
N LEU A 8 -4.01 -1.79 21.28
CA LEU A 8 -4.06 -3.12 20.68
C LEU A 8 -2.85 -3.33 19.78
N GLY A 9 -1.90 -4.16 20.20
CA GLY A 9 -0.72 -4.52 19.43
C GLY A 9 -0.99 -5.70 18.50
N THR A 10 -0.87 -5.52 17.20
CA THR A 10 -1.09 -6.57 16.18
C THR A 10 0.18 -7.33 15.79
N ALA A 11 1.34 -7.01 16.36
CA ALA A 11 2.64 -7.59 15.98
C ALA A 11 2.72 -9.13 16.06
N ARG A 12 1.86 -9.78 16.84
CA ARG A 12 1.75 -11.24 16.90
C ARG A 12 0.96 -11.86 15.75
N LEU A 13 0.18 -11.06 15.04
CA LEU A 13 -0.59 -11.45 13.86
C LEU A 13 0.27 -11.25 12.61
N ASN A 14 1.31 -12.04 12.40
CA ASN A 14 2.31 -11.83 11.35
C ASN A 14 2.48 -13.02 10.38
N GLY A 15 1.58 -14.00 10.41
CA GLY A 15 1.61 -15.17 9.54
C GLY A 15 1.26 -14.85 8.08
N VAL A 16 1.81 -15.65 7.17
CA VAL A 16 1.27 -15.84 5.82
C VAL A 16 0.30 -16.99 5.90
N LEU A 17 -0.94 -16.78 5.48
CA LEU A 17 -2.01 -17.78 5.57
C LEU A 17 -2.18 -18.55 4.27
N GLU A 18 -2.06 -17.85 3.15
CA GLU A 18 -2.24 -18.40 1.81
C GLU A 18 -1.47 -17.56 0.78
N THR A 19 -0.96 -18.18 -0.27
CA THR A 19 -0.42 -17.50 -1.45
C THR A 19 -0.92 -18.21 -2.69
N ASN A 20 -1.50 -17.45 -3.62
CA ASN A 20 -2.00 -17.95 -4.90
C ASN A 20 -1.35 -17.10 -6.02
N TYR A 21 -0.43 -17.70 -6.74
CA TYR A 21 0.29 -17.04 -7.83
C TYR A 21 -0.51 -16.96 -9.12
N ASP A 22 -1.43 -17.91 -9.35
CA ASP A 22 -2.29 -17.93 -10.54
C ASP A 22 -3.31 -16.79 -10.49
N ASP A 23 -3.94 -16.59 -9.34
CA ASP A 23 -4.90 -15.50 -9.09
C ASP A 23 -4.24 -14.24 -8.54
N ARG A 24 -2.91 -14.27 -8.32
CA ARG A 24 -2.07 -13.14 -7.92
C ARG A 24 -2.49 -12.47 -6.61
N TYR A 25 -2.69 -13.27 -5.57
CA TYR A 25 -2.92 -12.74 -4.23
C TYR A 25 -2.11 -13.46 -3.14
N ILE A 26 -1.95 -12.77 -2.02
CA ILE A 26 -1.44 -13.32 -0.78
C ILE A 26 -2.39 -12.94 0.37
N ARG A 27 -2.77 -13.91 1.20
CA ARG A 27 -3.52 -13.68 2.44
C ARG A 27 -2.57 -13.69 3.62
N VAL A 28 -2.56 -12.60 4.37
CA VAL A 28 -1.65 -12.40 5.50
C VAL A 28 -2.40 -11.95 6.74
N GLN A 29 -1.83 -12.20 7.90
CA GLN A 29 -2.27 -11.57 9.14
C GLN A 29 -1.85 -10.09 9.17
N SER A 30 -2.68 -9.25 9.70
CA SER A 30 -2.63 -7.79 9.56
C SER A 30 -1.47 -7.09 10.28
N GLY A 31 -0.84 -7.76 11.24
CA GLY A 31 0.37 -7.25 11.90
C GLY A 31 1.67 -7.47 11.13
N ARG A 32 1.62 -8.16 9.99
CA ARG A 32 2.77 -8.33 9.11
C ARG A 32 3.23 -6.99 8.55
N THR A 33 4.56 -6.75 8.49
CA THR A 33 5.07 -5.50 7.93
C THR A 33 4.92 -5.46 6.41
N ASN A 34 4.74 -4.27 5.85
CA ASN A 34 4.55 -4.07 4.42
C ASN A 34 5.65 -4.75 3.58
N LEU A 35 6.93 -4.43 3.85
CA LEU A 35 8.05 -5.01 3.11
C LEU A 35 8.13 -6.53 3.24
N SER A 36 7.75 -7.10 4.39
CA SER A 36 7.78 -8.54 4.58
C SER A 36 6.74 -9.31 3.76
N VAL A 37 5.70 -8.62 3.25
CA VAL A 37 4.76 -9.21 2.28
C VAL A 37 5.48 -9.45 0.95
N THR A 38 6.22 -8.47 0.45
CA THR A 38 7.08 -8.65 -0.74
C THR A 38 8.11 -9.77 -0.50
N GLY A 39 8.82 -9.78 0.64
CA GLY A 39 9.78 -10.83 0.97
C GLY A 39 9.19 -12.25 1.00
N ALA A 40 7.88 -12.39 1.22
CA ALA A 40 7.22 -13.70 1.21
C ALA A 40 6.96 -14.26 -0.20
N VAL A 41 7.02 -13.42 -1.23
CA VAL A 41 6.66 -13.80 -2.63
C VAL A 41 7.78 -13.53 -3.64
N GLU A 42 8.89 -12.92 -3.20
CA GLU A 42 9.96 -12.48 -4.11
C GLU A 42 10.74 -13.62 -4.76
N GLU A 43 10.82 -14.79 -4.13
CA GLU A 43 11.46 -15.98 -4.71
C GLU A 43 10.73 -16.49 -5.97
N MET A 44 9.45 -16.14 -6.13
CA MET A 44 8.62 -16.46 -7.29
C MET A 44 8.47 -15.27 -8.24
N ASP A 45 9.36 -14.27 -8.14
CA ASP A 45 9.36 -13.05 -8.94
C ASP A 45 8.06 -12.22 -8.84
N PHE A 46 7.44 -12.19 -7.63
CA PHE A 46 6.31 -11.34 -7.32
C PHE A 46 6.67 -10.28 -6.27
N PHE A 47 5.83 -9.26 -6.16
CA PHE A 47 5.95 -8.22 -5.14
C PHE A 47 4.58 -7.62 -4.77
N TYR A 48 4.51 -7.01 -3.58
CA TYR A 48 3.38 -6.17 -3.15
C TYR A 48 3.69 -4.71 -3.48
N ALA A 49 2.84 -4.10 -4.30
CA ALA A 49 3.17 -2.83 -4.94
C ALA A 49 3.15 -1.58 -4.05
N PRO A 50 2.21 -1.38 -3.09
CA PRO A 50 2.26 -0.22 -2.20
C PRO A 50 3.52 -0.20 -1.35
N ASP A 51 4.28 0.90 -1.41
CA ASP A 51 5.62 1.02 -0.84
C ASP A 51 5.80 2.30 0.00
N PRO A 52 5.02 2.47 1.09
CA PRO A 52 5.22 3.63 1.96
C PRO A 52 6.66 3.71 2.46
N SER A 53 7.19 4.92 2.67
CA SER A 53 8.56 5.13 3.17
C SER A 53 8.84 4.39 4.49
N SER A 54 7.80 4.13 5.26
CA SER A 54 7.83 3.35 6.50
C SER A 54 7.68 1.84 6.32
N GLN A 55 7.76 1.28 5.11
CA GLN A 55 7.46 -0.12 4.79
C GLN A 55 8.22 -1.18 5.62
N LEU A 56 9.37 -0.82 6.16
CA LEU A 56 10.14 -1.67 7.09
C LEU A 56 9.44 -1.87 8.43
N ALA A 57 8.65 -0.89 8.88
CA ALA A 57 8.08 -0.82 10.22
C ALA A 57 6.55 -0.84 10.24
N CYS A 58 5.88 -0.28 9.21
CA CYS A 58 4.43 -0.21 9.17
C CYS A 58 3.80 -1.58 8.93
N ALA A 59 2.73 -1.87 9.68
CA ALA A 59 1.95 -3.09 9.53
C ALA A 59 0.82 -2.91 8.52
N ILE A 60 0.40 -4.00 7.89
CA ILE A 60 -0.71 -4.03 6.91
C ILE A 60 -2.00 -3.46 7.51
N ALA A 61 -2.32 -3.74 8.79
CA ALA A 61 -3.47 -3.12 9.47
C ALA A 61 -3.45 -1.59 9.40
N GLY A 62 -2.29 -0.98 9.69
CA GLY A 62 -2.10 0.47 9.61
C GLY A 62 -2.19 0.99 8.18
N ASN A 63 -1.62 0.26 7.22
CA ASN A 63 -1.69 0.63 5.80
C ASN A 63 -3.13 0.63 5.30
N ILE A 64 -3.95 -0.34 5.70
CA ILE A 64 -5.38 -0.39 5.37
C ILE A 64 -6.12 0.77 6.06
N ALA A 65 -5.90 0.96 7.37
CA ALA A 65 -6.57 2.00 8.12
C ALA A 65 -6.32 3.41 7.54
N MET A 66 -5.10 3.67 7.06
CA MET A 66 -4.69 4.98 6.54
C MET A 66 -4.75 5.09 5.01
N ASN A 67 -5.11 4.03 4.30
CA ASN A 67 -4.99 3.93 2.85
C ASN A 67 -3.59 4.33 2.36
N SER A 68 -2.57 3.74 2.94
CA SER A 68 -1.18 4.14 2.72
C SER A 68 -0.73 3.95 1.27
N GLY A 69 0.12 4.85 0.82
CA GLY A 69 0.76 4.80 -0.48
C GLY A 69 2.25 5.10 -0.37
N GLY A 70 2.95 5.18 -1.50
CA GLY A 70 4.39 5.45 -1.59
C GLY A 70 4.78 6.02 -2.95
N ALA A 71 6.08 5.93 -3.29
CA ALA A 71 6.63 6.48 -4.53
C ALA A 71 6.01 5.89 -5.80
N HIS A 72 5.60 4.63 -5.75
CA HIS A 72 5.05 3.90 -6.91
C HIS A 72 3.53 4.04 -7.10
N CYS A 73 2.86 4.90 -6.31
CA CYS A 73 1.40 5.10 -6.39
C CYS A 73 0.90 5.58 -7.74
N LEU A 74 1.72 6.34 -8.48
CA LEU A 74 1.37 6.81 -9.83
C LEU A 74 0.99 5.64 -10.74
N LYS A 75 1.73 4.54 -10.67
CA LYS A 75 1.51 3.37 -11.53
C LYS A 75 0.62 2.30 -10.89
N TYR A 76 0.79 2.03 -9.60
CA TYR A 76 0.18 0.87 -8.96
C TYR A 76 -0.94 1.22 -7.99
N GLY A 77 -1.18 2.52 -7.76
CA GLY A 77 -2.18 2.99 -6.80
C GLY A 77 -1.70 2.86 -5.35
N VAL A 78 -2.62 3.11 -4.45
CA VAL A 78 -2.44 3.03 -2.99
C VAL A 78 -2.96 1.69 -2.44
N THR A 79 -3.07 1.54 -1.13
CA THR A 79 -3.52 0.30 -0.50
C THR A 79 -4.90 -0.15 -1.01
N THR A 80 -5.87 0.75 -1.17
CA THR A 80 -7.23 0.40 -1.64
C THR A 80 -7.23 -0.26 -3.02
N ASN A 81 -6.31 0.11 -3.91
CA ASN A 81 -6.19 -0.46 -5.25
C ASN A 81 -5.58 -1.89 -5.25
N ASN A 82 -5.02 -2.30 -4.11
CA ASN A 82 -4.32 -3.57 -3.95
C ASN A 82 -4.91 -4.43 -2.82
N LEU A 83 -6.01 -3.99 -2.20
CA LEU A 83 -6.75 -4.72 -1.18
C LEU A 83 -7.89 -5.49 -1.85
N MET A 84 -7.91 -6.82 -1.70
CA MET A 84 -8.92 -7.70 -2.29
C MET A 84 -9.91 -8.22 -1.25
N GLY A 85 -9.51 -8.30 0.01
CA GLY A 85 -10.38 -8.77 1.09
C GLY A 85 -9.80 -8.52 2.46
N VAL A 86 -10.67 -8.53 3.45
CA VAL A 86 -10.30 -8.43 4.86
C VAL A 86 -11.13 -9.38 5.71
N THR A 87 -10.53 -9.88 6.79
CA THR A 87 -11.23 -10.40 7.95
C THR A 87 -11.10 -9.36 9.06
N MET A 88 -12.20 -8.89 9.62
CA MET A 88 -12.17 -7.89 10.67
C MET A 88 -13.12 -8.24 11.83
N VAL A 89 -12.78 -7.74 13.00
CA VAL A 89 -13.58 -7.85 14.23
C VAL A 89 -14.26 -6.50 14.46
N MET A 90 -15.59 -6.53 14.53
CA MET A 90 -16.43 -5.36 14.81
C MET A 90 -16.43 -5.02 16.32
N MET A 91 -16.96 -3.87 16.67
CA MET A 91 -16.99 -3.39 18.08
C MET A 91 -17.81 -4.27 19.02
N ASP A 92 -18.76 -5.05 18.51
CA ASP A 92 -19.56 -6.02 19.26
C ASP A 92 -18.90 -7.41 19.35
N GLY A 93 -17.70 -7.57 18.76
CA GLY A 93 -16.98 -8.84 18.69
C GLY A 93 -17.37 -9.73 17.50
N THR A 94 -18.30 -9.31 16.67
CA THR A 94 -18.67 -10.04 15.44
C THR A 94 -17.47 -10.06 14.48
N VAL A 95 -17.16 -11.25 13.95
CA VAL A 95 -16.14 -11.41 12.91
C VAL A 95 -16.84 -11.37 11.57
N VAL A 96 -16.36 -10.51 10.66
CA VAL A 96 -16.87 -10.38 9.30
C VAL A 96 -15.74 -10.59 8.28
N GLU A 97 -16.09 -11.23 7.17
CA GLU A 97 -15.22 -11.38 6.00
C GLU A 97 -15.81 -10.57 4.85
N ILE A 98 -14.99 -9.74 4.21
CA ILE A 98 -15.38 -8.84 3.13
C ILE A 98 -14.37 -8.98 2.00
N GLY A 99 -14.85 -9.14 0.77
CA GLY A 99 -14.01 -9.42 -0.39
C GLY A 99 -13.53 -10.87 -0.46
N GLY A 100 -12.40 -11.12 -1.11
CA GLY A 100 -11.87 -12.46 -1.31
C GLY A 100 -10.68 -12.50 -2.25
N GLY A 101 -10.46 -13.64 -2.91
CA GLY A 101 -9.37 -13.84 -3.87
C GLY A 101 -9.60 -13.21 -5.26
N HIS A 102 -10.54 -12.30 -5.41
CA HIS A 102 -10.90 -11.62 -6.66
C HIS A 102 -11.20 -10.14 -6.40
N LEU A 103 -11.01 -9.30 -7.41
CA LEU A 103 -11.16 -7.85 -7.28
C LEU A 103 -12.61 -7.37 -7.29
N ASP A 104 -13.53 -8.17 -7.84
CA ASP A 104 -14.95 -7.82 -7.90
C ASP A 104 -15.71 -8.41 -6.72
N ALA A 105 -16.26 -7.54 -5.86
CA ALA A 105 -17.24 -7.93 -4.86
C ALA A 105 -18.64 -7.63 -5.38
N GLY A 106 -19.56 -8.60 -5.25
CA GLY A 106 -20.98 -8.36 -5.55
C GLY A 106 -21.58 -7.37 -4.55
N GLY A 107 -22.18 -6.28 -5.03
CA GLY A 107 -22.88 -5.31 -4.18
C GLY A 107 -22.10 -4.02 -3.93
N LEU A 108 -22.17 -3.50 -2.69
CA LEU A 108 -21.49 -2.26 -2.30
C LEU A 108 -19.99 -2.50 -2.10
N ASP A 109 -19.16 -1.51 -2.47
CA ASP A 109 -17.73 -1.51 -2.20
C ASP A 109 -17.44 -1.24 -0.71
N LEU A 110 -17.57 -2.28 0.11
CA LEU A 110 -17.27 -2.19 1.54
C LEU A 110 -15.76 -2.11 1.82
N LEU A 111 -14.92 -2.64 0.94
CA LEU A 111 -13.45 -2.52 1.08
C LEU A 111 -13.01 -1.07 0.95
N GLY A 112 -13.61 -0.31 0.02
CA GLY A 112 -13.35 1.12 -0.12
C GLY A 112 -13.80 1.95 1.09
N VAL A 113 -14.82 1.49 1.84
CA VAL A 113 -15.24 2.12 3.10
C VAL A 113 -14.27 1.82 4.24
N ILE A 114 -13.75 0.59 4.32
CA ILE A 114 -12.83 0.14 5.37
C ILE A 114 -11.43 0.73 5.17
N CYS A 115 -10.96 0.74 3.95
CA CYS A 115 -9.64 1.27 3.62
C CYS A 115 -9.63 2.79 3.73
N GLY A 116 -8.84 3.33 4.67
CA GLY A 116 -8.83 4.75 5.01
C GLY A 116 -9.81 5.14 6.13
N SER A 117 -10.43 4.16 6.81
CA SER A 117 -11.36 4.41 7.94
C SER A 117 -10.67 4.80 9.25
N GLU A 118 -9.34 4.88 9.28
CA GLU A 118 -8.53 5.14 10.48
C GLU A 118 -8.80 4.15 11.64
N GLY A 119 -9.28 2.94 11.30
CA GLY A 119 -9.63 1.91 12.29
C GLY A 119 -10.93 2.14 13.05
N GLN A 120 -11.75 3.12 12.64
CA GLN A 120 -13.00 3.48 13.36
C GLN A 120 -14.12 2.46 13.18
N LEU A 121 -14.04 1.60 12.17
CA LEU A 121 -15.09 0.62 11.85
C LEU A 121 -14.87 -0.75 12.51
N GLY A 122 -13.67 -1.05 12.95
CA GLY A 122 -13.30 -2.31 13.56
C GLY A 122 -11.80 -2.61 13.44
N VAL A 123 -11.41 -3.81 13.85
CA VAL A 123 -10.00 -4.26 13.84
C VAL A 123 -9.80 -5.27 12.72
N VAL A 124 -9.02 -4.92 11.72
CA VAL A 124 -8.61 -5.85 10.66
C VAL A 124 -7.59 -6.83 11.23
N THR A 125 -7.89 -8.12 11.14
CA THR A 125 -7.02 -9.21 11.63
C THR A 125 -6.30 -9.94 10.49
N GLU A 126 -6.90 -9.99 9.30
CA GLU A 126 -6.32 -10.60 8.10
C GLU A 126 -6.64 -9.76 6.87
N ALA A 127 -5.76 -9.81 5.89
CA ALA A 127 -5.92 -9.11 4.62
C ALA A 127 -5.54 -10.00 3.45
N THR A 128 -6.35 -9.98 2.39
CA THR A 128 -6.03 -10.53 1.07
C THR A 128 -5.54 -9.38 0.20
N LEU A 129 -4.29 -9.49 -0.23
CA LEU A 129 -3.55 -8.44 -0.94
C LEU A 129 -3.18 -8.91 -2.34
N ARG A 130 -3.34 -8.03 -3.32
CA ARG A 130 -2.90 -8.30 -4.69
C ARG A 130 -1.39 -8.28 -4.77
N ILE A 131 -0.79 -9.29 -5.38
CA ILE A 131 0.62 -9.33 -5.73
C ILE A 131 0.79 -9.22 -7.25
N LEU A 132 1.89 -8.63 -7.67
CA LEU A 132 2.20 -8.40 -9.08
C LEU A 132 3.53 -9.07 -9.44
N PRO A 133 3.71 -9.52 -10.69
CA PRO A 133 5.02 -9.94 -11.17
C PRO A 133 6.00 -8.78 -11.09
N LYS A 134 7.25 -9.06 -10.68
CA LYS A 134 8.32 -8.07 -10.68
C LYS A 134 8.57 -7.53 -12.08
N PRO A 135 8.77 -6.22 -12.25
CA PRO A 135 9.16 -5.66 -13.54
C PRO A 135 10.57 -6.15 -13.92
N GLU A 136 10.82 -6.32 -15.22
CA GLU A 136 12.13 -6.76 -15.73
C GLU A 136 13.28 -5.80 -15.37
N GLY A 137 12.96 -4.54 -15.07
CA GLY A 137 13.93 -3.54 -14.63
C GLY A 137 13.33 -2.14 -14.56
N ALA A 138 14.11 -1.22 -14.01
CA ALA A 138 13.80 0.21 -13.95
C ALA A 138 15.02 1.00 -14.43
N ARG A 139 14.77 2.12 -15.12
CA ARG A 139 15.80 3.08 -15.55
C ARG A 139 15.46 4.44 -14.94
N PRO A 140 16.21 4.88 -13.92
CA PRO A 140 16.02 6.21 -13.35
C PRO A 140 16.53 7.27 -14.34
N VAL A 141 15.81 8.39 -14.40
CA VAL A 141 16.19 9.58 -15.15
C VAL A 141 16.16 10.76 -14.17
N LEU A 142 17.27 11.48 -14.05
CA LEU A 142 17.36 12.70 -13.26
C LEU A 142 17.35 13.89 -14.21
N MET A 143 16.46 14.85 -13.94
CA MET A 143 16.31 16.07 -14.73
C MET A 143 16.36 17.29 -13.81
N GLY A 144 17.18 18.29 -14.18
CA GLY A 144 17.28 19.56 -13.48
C GLY A 144 16.52 20.66 -14.22
N TYR A 145 15.84 21.54 -13.46
CA TYR A 145 15.09 22.67 -14.00
C TYR A 145 15.38 23.94 -13.22
N ASP A 146 15.24 25.08 -13.88
CA ASP A 146 15.52 26.39 -13.27
C ASP A 146 14.41 26.86 -12.32
N SER A 147 13.19 26.29 -12.42
CA SER A 147 12.09 26.61 -11.54
C SER A 147 11.17 25.41 -11.28
N SER A 148 10.47 25.45 -10.14
CA SER A 148 9.48 24.45 -9.73
C SER A 148 8.29 24.40 -10.70
N GLU A 149 7.91 25.55 -11.29
CA GLU A 149 6.82 25.66 -12.27
C GLU A 149 7.15 24.88 -13.54
N VAL A 150 8.38 25.03 -14.06
CA VAL A 150 8.84 24.30 -15.25
C VAL A 150 8.88 22.79 -14.96
N ALA A 151 9.39 22.39 -13.79
CA ALA A 151 9.43 20.98 -13.38
C ALA A 151 8.00 20.40 -13.31
N GLY A 152 7.04 21.11 -12.71
CA GLY A 152 5.64 20.72 -12.65
C GLY A 152 4.98 20.61 -14.03
N GLN A 153 5.30 21.53 -14.95
CA GLN A 153 4.80 21.45 -16.32
C GLN A 153 5.32 20.21 -17.04
N VAL A 154 6.59 19.87 -16.87
CA VAL A 154 7.19 18.67 -17.47
C VAL A 154 6.53 17.39 -16.96
N VAL A 155 6.20 17.30 -15.66
CA VAL A 155 5.42 16.16 -15.12
C VAL A 155 4.08 16.04 -15.85
N THR A 156 3.38 17.17 -16.04
CA THR A 156 2.11 17.21 -16.77
C THR A 156 2.28 16.74 -18.22
N ASP A 157 3.30 17.21 -18.90
CA ASP A 157 3.58 16.90 -20.31
C ASP A 157 3.92 15.39 -20.48
N ILE A 158 4.68 14.81 -19.56
CA ILE A 158 4.99 13.37 -19.55
C ILE A 158 3.70 12.55 -19.48
N ILE A 159 2.81 12.88 -18.54
CA ILE A 159 1.54 12.16 -18.36
C ILE A 159 0.61 12.36 -19.56
N GLN A 160 0.51 13.59 -20.10
CA GLN A 160 -0.29 13.89 -21.28
C GLN A 160 0.22 13.19 -22.55
N ALA A 161 1.52 12.95 -22.63
CA ALA A 161 2.11 12.15 -23.71
C ALA A 161 1.82 10.65 -23.61
N GLY A 162 1.05 10.21 -22.59
CA GLY A 162 0.71 8.80 -22.37
C GLY A 162 1.86 7.98 -21.76
N VAL A 163 2.92 8.62 -21.28
CA VAL A 163 4.01 7.95 -20.57
C VAL A 163 3.64 7.86 -19.10
N LEU A 164 3.54 6.63 -18.58
CA LEU A 164 3.27 6.37 -17.17
C LEU A 164 4.53 5.81 -16.50
N PRO A 165 5.38 6.64 -15.90
CA PRO A 165 6.53 6.18 -15.13
C PRO A 165 6.11 5.36 -13.91
N VAL A 166 7.01 4.53 -13.41
CA VAL A 166 6.77 3.78 -12.18
C VAL A 166 6.64 4.73 -10.98
N ALA A 167 7.49 5.76 -10.95
CA ALA A 167 7.47 6.83 -9.96
C ALA A 167 7.90 8.14 -10.62
N ILE A 168 7.43 9.27 -10.07
CA ILE A 168 7.97 10.60 -10.32
C ILE A 168 8.16 11.25 -8.95
N GLU A 169 9.41 11.58 -8.64
CA GLU A 169 9.79 12.26 -7.41
C GLU A 169 10.27 13.68 -7.75
N PHE A 170 9.89 14.64 -6.92
CA PHE A 170 10.23 16.04 -7.08
C PHE A 170 10.91 16.55 -5.81
N MET A 171 12.02 17.25 -5.99
CA MET A 171 12.70 17.96 -4.91
C MET A 171 12.93 19.42 -5.31
N ASP A 172 12.44 20.34 -4.52
CA ASP A 172 12.75 21.76 -4.67
C ASP A 172 14.10 22.12 -4.00
N ARG A 173 14.59 23.32 -4.27
CA ARG A 173 15.86 23.78 -3.72
C ARG A 173 15.92 23.71 -2.19
N PRO A 174 14.91 24.19 -1.42
CA PRO A 174 14.92 24.05 0.04
C PRO A 174 15.03 22.59 0.53
N CYS A 175 14.38 21.65 -0.17
CA CYS A 175 14.49 20.23 0.17
C CYS A 175 15.89 19.68 -0.11
N ILE A 176 16.51 20.06 -1.23
CA ILE A 176 17.87 19.66 -1.58
C ILE A 176 18.86 20.20 -0.54
N GLU A 177 18.78 21.50 -0.22
CA GLU A 177 19.66 22.15 0.77
C GLU A 177 19.50 21.53 2.18
N ALA A 178 18.29 21.12 2.55
CA ALA A 178 18.05 20.46 3.85
C ALA A 178 18.63 19.05 3.93
N THR A 179 18.81 18.36 2.80
CA THR A 179 19.36 16.99 2.77
C THR A 179 20.88 16.97 2.61
N GLU A 180 21.50 18.08 2.15
CA GLU A 180 22.96 18.21 1.96
C GLU A 180 23.69 18.69 3.22
N ASN A 181 22.98 19.20 4.25
CA ASN A 181 23.51 19.65 5.54
C ASN A 181 23.35 18.59 6.63
#